data_38f2705e0687fdc2ebd23092ce3a8661
#
_entry.id   38f2705e0687fdc2ebd23092ce3a8661
#
_cell.length_a   1.000
_cell.length_b   1.000
_cell.length_c   1.000
_cell.angle_alpha   90.00
_cell.angle_beta   90.00
_cell.angle_gamma   90.00
#
_symmetry.space_group_name_H-M   'P 1'
#
loop_
_entity.id
_entity.type
_entity.pdbx_description
1 polymer ?
#
loop_
_entity_poly.entity_id
_entity_poly.type
_entity_poly.pdbx_seq_one_letter_code
_entity_poly.pdbx_strand_id
1 'polypeptide(L)'
;MKPSKIFSLGLIVILASAINLSAYAAGSVEFTNKAEITVTSINKDGTKETKRVVAKKVAPDEEVIYTTIFKNIINKPISNITVTNLIPNNMLYSSGSASGENTTITYSVDSGKTFDAPEKLTVIGKDGQQRAAQTVDFTHIRWIYKGDLAPGKSSDIGFKAIVK
;
A
#
# COMPACT_ATOMS: atom_id res chain seq x y z
N MET A 1 -41.51 2.48 23.82
CA MET A 1 -40.90 3.05 22.60
C MET A 1 -39.39 2.76 22.66
N LYS A 2 -38.86 1.88 21.78
CA LYS A 2 -37.44 1.60 21.65
C LYS A 2 -36.86 2.56 20.59
N PRO A 3 -35.72 3.22 20.81
CA PRO A 3 -35.10 4.01 19.78
C PRO A 3 -34.43 3.07 18.76
N SER A 4 -34.83 3.18 17.48
CA SER A 4 -34.17 2.54 16.36
C SER A 4 -32.81 3.17 16.14
N LYS A 5 -31.75 2.37 16.27
CA LYS A 5 -30.41 2.77 15.84
C LYS A 5 -30.38 2.80 14.32
N ILE A 6 -30.33 4.00 13.77
CA ILE A 6 -30.06 4.22 12.34
C ILE A 6 -28.57 3.96 12.15
N PHE A 7 -28.26 2.79 11.61
CA PHE A 7 -26.92 2.50 11.08
C PHE A 7 -26.75 3.30 9.79
N SER A 8 -25.99 4.37 9.84
CA SER A 8 -25.51 5.06 8.65
C SER A 8 -24.55 4.14 7.92
N LEU A 9 -25.01 3.59 6.80
CA LEU A 9 -24.22 2.70 5.94
C LEU A 9 -23.28 3.57 5.09
N GLY A 10 -22.10 3.89 5.61
CA GLY A 10 -21.04 4.52 4.84
C GLY A 10 -20.52 3.56 3.77
N LEU A 11 -20.93 3.80 2.51
CA LEU A 11 -20.40 3.04 1.36
C LEU A 11 -18.99 3.54 1.04
N ILE A 12 -17.96 2.81 1.44
CA ILE A 12 -16.59 3.07 1.02
C ILE A 12 -16.26 2.16 -0.16
N VAL A 13 -16.08 2.75 -1.31
CA VAL A 13 -15.61 2.07 -2.52
C VAL A 13 -14.09 2.01 -2.45
N ILE A 14 -13.53 0.81 -2.37
CA ILE A 14 -12.09 0.60 -2.50
C ILE A 14 -11.75 0.77 -3.97
N LEU A 15 -11.18 1.91 -4.34
CA LEU A 15 -10.61 2.11 -5.67
C LEU A 15 -9.35 1.25 -5.81
N ALA A 16 -9.28 0.52 -6.91
CA ALA A 16 -8.05 -0.13 -7.35
C ALA A 16 -6.94 0.92 -7.43
N SER A 17 -5.85 0.69 -6.69
CA SER A 17 -4.68 1.55 -6.72
C SER A 17 -4.11 1.59 -8.15
N ALA A 18 -4.01 2.77 -8.73
CA ALA A 18 -3.34 2.97 -10.01
C ALA A 18 -1.83 2.75 -9.81
N ILE A 19 -1.29 1.71 -10.45
CA ILE A 19 0.13 1.43 -10.47
C ILE A 19 0.75 2.13 -11.67
N ASN A 20 1.64 3.07 -11.40
CA ASN A 20 2.49 3.64 -12.46
C ASN A 20 3.70 2.72 -12.66
N LEU A 21 3.66 1.91 -13.71
CA LEU A 21 4.78 1.09 -14.16
C LEU A 21 5.79 1.96 -14.90
N SER A 22 7.02 2.00 -14.41
CA SER A 22 8.13 2.53 -15.21
C SER A 22 8.31 1.67 -16.46
N ALA A 23 8.43 2.30 -17.63
CA ALA A 23 8.31 1.72 -18.97
C ALA A 23 9.30 0.58 -19.33
N TYR A 24 10.25 0.25 -18.46
CA TYR A 24 11.27 -0.79 -18.73
C TYR A 24 10.84 -2.23 -18.46
N ALA A 25 9.74 -2.44 -17.76
CA ALA A 25 9.28 -3.80 -17.39
C ALA A 25 7.95 -4.20 -18.08
N ALA A 26 7.37 -3.35 -18.91
CA ALA A 26 6.12 -3.64 -19.59
C ALA A 26 6.27 -4.89 -20.47
N GLY A 27 5.56 -5.97 -20.13
CA GLY A 27 5.59 -7.26 -20.81
C GLY A 27 6.61 -8.27 -20.31
N SER A 28 7.47 -7.91 -19.34
CA SER A 28 8.46 -8.82 -18.77
C SER A 28 8.14 -9.22 -17.32
N VAL A 29 7.33 -8.42 -16.63
CA VAL A 29 6.93 -8.63 -15.25
C VAL A 29 5.40 -8.64 -15.17
N GLU A 30 4.87 -9.68 -14.54
CA GLU A 30 3.45 -9.78 -14.19
C GLU A 30 3.23 -9.21 -12.79
N PHE A 31 2.19 -8.39 -12.62
CA PHE A 31 1.83 -7.78 -11.34
C PHE A 31 0.49 -8.30 -10.84
N THR A 32 0.43 -8.68 -9.58
CA THR A 32 -0.81 -9.03 -8.88
C THR A 32 -0.95 -8.15 -7.64
N ASN A 33 -2.10 -7.46 -7.53
CA ASN A 33 -2.39 -6.61 -6.38
C ASN A 33 -3.46 -7.21 -5.51
N LYS A 34 -3.29 -7.06 -4.19
CA LYS A 34 -4.24 -7.46 -3.17
C LYS A 34 -4.49 -6.31 -2.21
N ALA A 35 -5.74 -6.15 -1.83
CA ALA A 35 -6.15 -5.34 -0.69
C ALA A 35 -6.88 -6.27 0.29
N GLU A 36 -6.37 -6.40 1.50
CA GLU A 36 -6.84 -7.37 2.49
C GLU A 36 -7.05 -6.68 3.84
N ILE A 37 -7.98 -7.20 4.63
CA ILE A 37 -8.15 -6.86 6.04
C ILE A 37 -7.86 -8.08 6.91
N THR A 38 -7.51 -7.82 8.14
CA THR A 38 -7.33 -8.86 9.16
C THR A 38 -8.65 -9.07 9.90
N VAL A 39 -9.18 -10.29 9.86
CA VAL A 39 -10.36 -10.67 10.65
C VAL A 39 -9.97 -11.68 11.71
N THR A 40 -10.46 -11.47 12.93
CA THR A 40 -10.29 -12.42 14.05
C THR A 40 -11.61 -13.10 14.30
N SER A 41 -11.60 -14.43 14.29
CA SER A 41 -12.74 -15.28 14.67
C SER A 41 -12.42 -16.06 15.94
N ILE A 42 -13.45 -16.36 16.73
CA ILE A 42 -13.33 -17.21 17.91
C ILE A 42 -13.90 -18.57 17.51
N ASN A 43 -13.10 -19.61 17.58
CA ASN A 43 -13.50 -20.98 17.31
C ASN A 43 -14.39 -21.52 18.44
N LYS A 44 -15.05 -22.67 18.20
CA LYS A 44 -15.95 -23.30 19.18
C LYS A 44 -15.27 -23.71 20.50
N ASP A 45 -13.95 -23.90 20.46
CA ASP A 45 -13.09 -24.22 21.61
C ASP A 45 -12.57 -22.99 22.36
N GLY A 46 -12.97 -21.76 21.94
CA GLY A 46 -12.54 -20.49 22.52
C GLY A 46 -11.22 -19.96 21.98
N THR A 47 -10.55 -20.65 21.07
CA THR A 47 -9.31 -20.18 20.44
C THR A 47 -9.57 -19.05 19.46
N LYS A 48 -8.69 -18.05 19.45
CA LYS A 48 -8.72 -16.95 18.48
C LYS A 48 -7.93 -17.32 17.24
N GLU A 49 -8.58 -17.29 16.10
CA GLU A 49 -7.95 -17.44 14.80
C GLU A 49 -7.96 -16.10 14.05
N THR A 50 -6.79 -15.68 13.57
CA THR A 50 -6.64 -14.44 12.82
C THR A 50 -6.23 -14.77 11.38
N LYS A 51 -6.99 -14.27 10.40
CA LYS A 51 -6.71 -14.49 8.98
C LYS A 51 -6.91 -13.24 8.15
N ARG A 52 -6.20 -13.16 7.03
CA ARG A 52 -6.42 -12.12 6.03
C ARG A 52 -7.51 -12.53 5.07
N VAL A 53 -8.39 -11.60 4.75
CA VAL A 53 -9.46 -11.77 3.77
C VAL A 53 -9.49 -10.57 2.83
N VAL A 54 -9.98 -10.76 1.62
CA VAL A 54 -10.12 -9.67 0.64
C VAL A 54 -10.96 -8.54 1.21
N ALA A 55 -10.44 -7.32 1.16
CA ALA A 55 -11.13 -6.12 1.61
C ALA A 55 -12.23 -5.73 0.62
N LYS A 56 -13.47 -6.14 0.88
CA LYS A 56 -14.63 -5.80 0.03
C LYS A 56 -15.38 -4.56 0.53
N LYS A 57 -15.52 -4.43 1.84
CA LYS A 57 -16.12 -3.28 2.53
C LYS A 57 -15.30 -3.06 3.79
N VAL A 58 -14.86 -1.84 4.01
CA VAL A 58 -13.99 -1.48 5.12
C VAL A 58 -14.61 -0.26 5.80
N ALA A 59 -14.72 -0.31 7.12
CA ALA A 59 -15.24 0.81 7.91
C ALA A 59 -14.14 1.86 8.16
N PRO A 60 -14.51 3.10 8.55
CA PRO A 60 -13.56 4.06 9.09
C PRO A 60 -12.76 3.44 10.24
N ASP A 61 -11.52 3.87 10.39
CA ASP A 61 -10.53 3.39 11.38
C ASP A 61 -10.04 1.94 11.19
N GLU A 62 -10.54 1.20 10.21
CA GLU A 62 -10.00 -0.12 9.88
C GLU A 62 -8.72 -0.05 9.04
N GLU A 63 -7.79 -0.96 9.31
CA GLU A 63 -6.52 -1.09 8.58
C GLU A 63 -6.67 -2.02 7.36
N VAL A 64 -6.24 -1.53 6.20
CA VAL A 64 -6.14 -2.30 4.96
C VAL A 64 -4.67 -2.59 4.66
N ILE A 65 -4.40 -3.84 4.31
CA ILE A 65 -3.07 -4.33 3.92
C ILE A 65 -3.04 -4.40 2.39
N TYR A 66 -2.18 -3.60 1.78
CA TYR A 66 -1.93 -3.60 0.34
C TYR A 66 -0.69 -4.43 0.06
N THR A 67 -0.80 -5.38 -0.86
CA THR A 67 0.32 -6.22 -1.31
C THR A 67 0.39 -6.19 -2.82
N THR A 68 1.56 -5.93 -3.37
CA THR A 68 1.86 -6.06 -4.81
C THR A 68 2.89 -7.17 -4.98
N ILE A 69 2.50 -8.23 -5.66
CA ILE A 69 3.38 -9.32 -6.06
C ILE A 69 3.84 -9.03 -7.48
N PHE A 70 5.12 -9.15 -7.75
CA PHE A 70 5.68 -9.03 -9.07
C PHE A 70 6.47 -10.29 -9.43
N LYS A 71 6.24 -10.81 -10.65
CA LYS A 71 6.80 -12.07 -11.15
C LYS A 71 7.51 -11.85 -12.47
N ASN A 72 8.73 -12.34 -12.57
CA ASN A 72 9.43 -12.40 -13.85
C ASN A 72 8.82 -13.49 -14.73
N ILE A 73 8.22 -13.10 -15.87
CA ILE A 73 7.55 -14.00 -16.80
C ILE A 73 8.35 -14.30 -18.07
N ILE A 74 9.60 -13.79 -18.14
CA ILE A 74 10.49 -14.07 -19.28
C ILE A 74 11.63 -14.99 -18.86
N ASN A 75 12.34 -15.54 -19.85
CA ASN A 75 13.39 -16.56 -19.66
C ASN A 75 14.79 -15.96 -19.46
N LYS A 76 14.88 -14.78 -18.85
CA LYS A 76 16.14 -14.12 -18.46
C LYS A 76 15.94 -13.29 -17.18
N PRO A 77 17.01 -13.05 -16.40
CA PRO A 77 16.92 -12.19 -15.21
C PRO A 77 16.46 -10.76 -15.56
N ILE A 78 15.73 -10.13 -14.65
CA ILE A 78 15.27 -8.74 -14.77
C ILE A 78 15.83 -7.94 -13.60
N SER A 79 16.54 -6.85 -13.92
CA SER A 79 17.08 -5.90 -12.95
C SER A 79 16.26 -4.61 -12.93
N ASN A 80 16.54 -3.75 -11.94
CA ASN A 80 15.98 -2.40 -11.84
C ASN A 80 14.45 -2.33 -11.82
N ILE A 81 13.80 -3.34 -11.23
CA ILE A 81 12.34 -3.34 -11.07
C ILE A 81 11.97 -2.23 -10.07
N THR A 82 11.18 -1.28 -10.55
CA THR A 82 10.66 -0.18 -9.74
C THR A 82 9.14 -0.27 -9.70
N VAL A 83 8.58 -0.30 -8.49
CA VAL A 83 7.13 -0.32 -8.27
C VAL A 83 6.74 0.92 -7.48
N THR A 84 5.71 1.61 -7.93
CA THR A 84 5.18 2.80 -7.25
C THR A 84 3.69 2.61 -7.00
N ASN A 85 3.29 2.69 -5.75
CA ASN A 85 1.88 2.60 -5.34
C ASN A 85 1.39 3.93 -4.80
N LEU A 86 0.20 4.31 -5.23
CA LEU A 86 -0.56 5.43 -4.66
C LEU A 86 -1.08 5.03 -3.27
N ILE A 87 -0.99 5.94 -2.31
CA ILE A 87 -1.76 5.88 -1.07
C ILE A 87 -3.13 6.51 -1.37
N PRO A 88 -4.25 5.78 -1.29
CA PRO A 88 -5.55 6.33 -1.62
C PRO A 88 -5.91 7.56 -0.76
N ASN A 89 -6.55 8.57 -1.34
CA ASN A 89 -6.83 9.85 -0.67
C ASN A 89 -7.67 9.72 0.60
N ASN A 90 -8.52 8.67 0.67
CA ASN A 90 -9.35 8.35 1.84
C ASN A 90 -8.64 7.46 2.86
N MET A 91 -7.33 7.23 2.68
CA MET A 91 -6.52 6.40 3.56
C MET A 91 -5.42 7.22 4.22
N LEU A 92 -5.01 6.80 5.39
CA LEU A 92 -3.84 7.30 6.11
C LEU A 92 -2.79 6.19 6.16
N TYR A 93 -1.60 6.45 5.61
CA TYR A 93 -0.50 5.50 5.67
C TYR A 93 -0.13 5.16 7.12
N SER A 94 -0.05 3.88 7.45
CA SER A 94 0.43 3.40 8.74
C SER A 94 1.96 3.50 8.77
N SER A 95 2.49 4.35 9.64
CA SER A 95 3.93 4.64 9.72
C SER A 95 4.77 3.36 9.85
N GLY A 96 5.85 3.27 9.07
CA GLY A 96 6.77 2.13 9.11
C GLY A 96 6.21 0.81 8.55
N SER A 97 5.01 0.80 7.98
CA SER A 97 4.38 -0.42 7.47
C SER A 97 4.82 -0.82 6.06
N ALA A 98 5.51 0.06 5.34
CA ALA A 98 6.03 -0.28 4.02
C ALA A 98 7.13 -1.35 4.13
N SER A 99 6.99 -2.41 3.36
CA SER A 99 7.86 -3.59 3.40
C SER A 99 8.15 -4.11 2.00
N GLY A 100 9.24 -4.85 1.87
CA GLY A 100 9.67 -5.52 0.65
C GLY A 100 11.08 -6.02 0.82
N GLU A 101 11.30 -7.33 0.61
CA GLU A 101 12.63 -7.91 0.70
C GLU A 101 13.51 -7.38 -0.44
N ASN A 102 14.78 -7.10 -0.13
CA ASN A 102 15.77 -6.57 -1.09
C ASN A 102 15.31 -5.29 -1.81
N THR A 103 14.60 -4.38 -1.14
CA THR A 103 14.15 -3.13 -1.73
C THR A 103 14.74 -1.90 -1.05
N THR A 104 14.85 -0.80 -1.80
CA THR A 104 14.95 0.54 -1.26
C THR A 104 13.57 1.17 -1.32
N ILE A 105 13.10 1.71 -0.19
CA ILE A 105 11.77 2.31 -0.08
C ILE A 105 11.92 3.82 0.02
N THR A 106 11.18 4.55 -0.81
CA THR A 106 11.12 6.01 -0.82
C THR A 106 9.68 6.48 -0.91
N TYR A 107 9.43 7.72 -0.54
CA TYR A 107 8.09 8.30 -0.43
C TYR A 107 7.99 9.57 -1.26
N SER A 108 6.78 9.94 -1.61
CA SER A 108 6.45 11.19 -2.30
C SER A 108 5.37 11.95 -1.54
N VAL A 109 5.47 13.28 -1.56
CA VAL A 109 4.47 14.22 -1.03
C VAL A 109 3.87 15.11 -2.12
N ASP A 110 4.30 14.95 -3.37
CA ASP A 110 3.98 15.81 -4.52
C ASP A 110 3.29 15.04 -5.67
N SER A 111 2.45 14.08 -5.31
CA SER A 111 1.71 13.23 -6.24
C SER A 111 2.60 12.37 -7.15
N GLY A 112 3.72 11.89 -6.59
CA GLY A 112 4.60 10.95 -7.28
C GLY A 112 5.59 11.59 -8.25
N LYS A 113 5.80 12.91 -8.18
CA LYS A 113 6.77 13.62 -9.03
C LYS A 113 8.19 13.41 -8.54
N THR A 114 8.43 13.58 -7.24
CA THR A 114 9.73 13.36 -6.60
C THR A 114 9.63 12.34 -5.48
N PHE A 115 10.73 11.64 -5.21
CA PHE A 115 10.81 10.61 -4.18
C PHE A 115 12.11 10.72 -3.40
N ASP A 116 12.01 10.62 -2.06
CA ASP A 116 13.18 10.57 -1.19
C ASP A 116 12.86 9.74 0.07
N ALA A 117 13.85 9.57 0.93
CA ALA A 117 13.69 9.03 2.27
C ALA A 117 12.75 9.93 3.10
N PRO A 118 11.91 9.37 3.98
CA PRO A 118 10.85 10.13 4.65
C PRO A 118 11.37 11.31 5.48
N GLU A 119 12.56 11.17 6.08
CA GLU A 119 13.20 12.21 6.89
C GLU A 119 13.71 13.42 6.07
N LYS A 120 13.81 13.29 4.76
CA LYS A 120 14.23 14.37 3.85
C LYS A 120 13.07 15.11 3.21
N LEU A 121 11.87 14.56 3.32
CA LEU A 121 10.69 15.15 2.69
C LEU A 121 10.14 16.30 3.52
N THR A 122 9.78 17.38 2.83
CA THR A 122 9.19 18.57 3.44
C THR A 122 7.95 19.01 2.67
N VAL A 123 7.04 19.67 3.37
CA VAL A 123 5.82 20.26 2.81
C VAL A 123 5.63 21.68 3.32
N ILE A 124 4.84 22.47 2.61
CA ILE A 124 4.41 23.78 3.09
C ILE A 124 3.18 23.58 3.97
N GLY A 125 3.28 23.99 5.24
CA GLY A 125 2.18 23.94 6.20
C GLY A 125 1.07 24.96 5.87
N LYS A 126 -0.05 24.85 6.59
CA LYS A 126 -1.17 25.80 6.44
C LYS A 126 -0.82 27.25 6.79
N ASP A 127 0.21 27.44 7.59
CA ASP A 127 0.79 28.73 7.97
C ASP A 127 1.77 29.29 6.92
N GLY A 128 1.96 28.61 5.80
CA GLY A 128 2.89 28.97 4.74
C GLY A 128 4.35 28.64 5.04
N GLN A 129 4.66 28.02 6.19
CA GLN A 129 6.02 27.65 6.55
C GLN A 129 6.36 26.21 6.10
N GLN A 130 7.63 26.00 5.79
CA GLN A 130 8.15 24.66 5.48
C GLN A 130 8.27 23.85 6.78
N ARG A 131 7.75 22.61 6.74
CA ARG A 131 7.89 21.63 7.81
C ARG A 131 8.28 20.26 7.28
N ALA A 132 8.80 19.38 8.15
CA ALA A 132 9.00 17.99 7.83
C ALA A 132 7.66 17.32 7.46
N ALA A 133 7.70 16.46 6.44
CA ALA A 133 6.55 15.68 6.03
C ALA A 133 6.18 14.64 7.10
N GLN A 134 4.89 14.41 7.26
CA GLN A 134 4.31 13.38 8.13
C GLN A 134 3.59 12.34 7.28
N THR A 135 3.15 11.24 7.89
CA THR A 135 2.44 10.17 7.19
C THR A 135 1.20 10.62 6.43
N VAL A 136 0.53 11.66 6.93
CA VAL A 136 -0.67 12.28 6.31
C VAL A 136 -0.34 13.02 5.00
N ASP A 137 0.91 13.41 4.81
CA ASP A 137 1.37 14.14 3.62
C ASP A 137 1.83 13.20 2.51
N PHE A 138 2.09 11.93 2.82
CA PHE A 138 2.55 10.98 1.82
C PHE A 138 1.43 10.62 0.85
N THR A 139 1.75 10.71 -0.44
CA THR A 139 0.85 10.42 -1.54
C THR A 139 1.19 9.12 -2.26
N HIS A 140 2.47 8.78 -2.34
CA HIS A 140 2.96 7.57 -3.00
C HIS A 140 4.12 6.95 -2.23
N ILE A 141 4.29 5.64 -2.41
CA ILE A 141 5.43 4.88 -1.94
C ILE A 141 6.07 4.21 -3.16
N ARG A 142 7.40 4.24 -3.24
CA ARG A 142 8.17 3.62 -4.31
C ARG A 142 9.14 2.61 -3.72
N TRP A 143 9.16 1.43 -4.31
CA TRP A 143 10.13 0.37 -4.05
C TRP A 143 11.03 0.20 -5.26
N ILE A 144 12.33 0.15 -5.02
CA ILE A 144 13.35 -0.16 -6.03
C ILE A 144 13.96 -1.50 -5.61
N TYR A 145 13.66 -2.55 -6.37
CA TYR A 145 14.18 -3.89 -6.11
C TYR A 145 15.67 -3.95 -6.45
N LYS A 146 16.47 -4.47 -5.50
CA LYS A 146 17.92 -4.56 -5.61
C LYS A 146 18.30 -5.93 -6.14
N GLY A 147 19.11 -5.96 -7.21
CA GLY A 147 19.57 -7.20 -7.82
C GLY A 147 18.65 -7.69 -8.94
N ASP A 148 18.80 -8.96 -9.27
CA ASP A 148 18.17 -9.60 -10.40
C ASP A 148 17.05 -10.53 -9.95
N LEU A 149 15.86 -10.34 -10.49
CA LEU A 149 14.76 -11.28 -10.34
C LEU A 149 14.91 -12.37 -11.39
N ALA A 150 15.28 -13.58 -10.96
CA ALA A 150 15.51 -14.71 -11.87
C ALA A 150 14.23 -15.14 -12.61
N PRO A 151 14.34 -15.83 -13.76
CA PRO A 151 13.21 -16.33 -14.54
C PRO A 151 12.22 -17.13 -13.67
N GLY A 152 10.94 -16.83 -13.80
CA GLY A 152 9.86 -17.49 -13.07
C GLY A 152 9.77 -17.17 -11.58
N LYS A 153 10.69 -16.40 -11.02
CA LYS A 153 10.67 -16.00 -9.61
C LYS A 153 9.75 -14.81 -9.39
N SER A 154 9.24 -14.73 -8.16
CA SER A 154 8.40 -13.62 -7.67
C SER A 154 9.01 -13.01 -6.43
N SER A 155 8.69 -11.75 -6.20
CA SER A 155 8.88 -11.06 -4.92
C SER A 155 7.63 -10.24 -4.63
N ASP A 156 7.52 -9.71 -3.43
CA ASP A 156 6.38 -8.89 -3.04
C ASP A 156 6.81 -7.67 -2.24
N ILE A 157 5.97 -6.68 -2.30
CA ILE A 157 6.06 -5.45 -1.53
C ILE A 157 4.68 -5.14 -0.95
N GLY A 158 4.65 -4.37 0.10
CA GLY A 158 3.38 -4.01 0.70
C GLY A 158 3.46 -2.81 1.62
N PHE A 159 2.30 -2.32 2.00
CA PHE A 159 2.12 -1.30 3.02
C PHE A 159 0.74 -1.44 3.64
N LYS A 160 0.55 -0.76 4.76
CA LYS A 160 -0.75 -0.69 5.43
C LYS A 160 -1.26 0.75 5.47
N ALA A 161 -2.57 0.90 5.42
CA ALA A 161 -3.20 2.19 5.59
C ALA A 161 -4.56 2.06 6.29
N ILE A 162 -4.93 3.10 7.02
CA ILE A 162 -6.16 3.17 7.80
C ILE A 162 -7.18 4.01 7.04
N VAL A 163 -8.43 3.56 7.01
CA VAL A 163 -9.54 4.32 6.41
C VAL A 163 -9.83 5.57 7.26
N LYS A 164 -9.90 6.75 6.61
CA LYS A 164 -10.25 8.04 7.26
C LYS A 164 -11.74 8.16 7.51
#